data_a2a1430fa49519c3a06a1597f6223260
#
_entry.id   a2a1430fa49519c3a06a1597f6223260
#
_cell.length_a   1.000
_cell.length_b   1.000
_cell.length_c   1.000
_cell.angle_alpha   90.00
_cell.angle_beta   90.00
_cell.angle_gamma   90.00
#
_symmetry.space_group_name_H-M   'P 1'
#
loop_
_entity.id
_entity.type
_entity.pdbx_description
1 polymer ?
#
loop_
_entity_poly.entity_id
_entity_poly.type
_entity_poly.pdbx_seq_one_letter_code
_entity_poly.pdbx_strand_id
1 'polypeptide(L)'
;TFKLVVKTIAKRHGLHATFMPKPKFGINGSGMHLNMSISRDGINVFQDASDEYGLSKEAYCFIGGIMKHMKALTFITNPSVNSYKRLIPGFEAPVYIAWSAKNRTPLIRIPGTRGEYTRVELRNPDPSANPYLALAVCLAAGLDGIKEGTMPPKAVNRNVYEMTDEERKIFGIEKLPGSLIEAAKEFQKDTFIQEIL
;
A
#
# COMPACT_ATOMS: atom_id res chain seq x y z
N THR A 1 -10.75 -11.90 -14.61
CA THR A 1 -12.00 -12.66 -14.38
C THR A 1 -12.92 -11.98 -13.36
N PHE A 2 -12.49 -11.67 -12.11
CA PHE A 2 -13.33 -11.13 -11.04
C PHE A 2 -14.16 -9.89 -11.45
N LYS A 3 -13.51 -8.83 -11.97
CA LYS A 3 -14.21 -7.61 -12.41
C LYS A 3 -15.27 -7.88 -13.51
N LEU A 4 -14.94 -8.78 -14.44
CA LEU A 4 -15.87 -9.18 -15.51
C LEU A 4 -17.10 -9.88 -14.94
N VAL A 5 -16.90 -10.86 -14.05
CA VAL A 5 -18.00 -11.62 -13.42
C VAL A 5 -18.93 -10.67 -12.65
N VAL A 6 -18.36 -9.82 -11.78
CA VAL A 6 -19.15 -8.85 -10.98
C VAL A 6 -19.98 -7.93 -11.89
N LYS A 7 -19.37 -7.34 -12.93
CA LYS A 7 -20.10 -6.47 -13.88
C LYS A 7 -21.20 -7.19 -14.64
N THR A 8 -20.92 -8.44 -15.07
CA THR A 8 -21.90 -9.24 -15.81
C THR A 8 -23.09 -9.62 -14.94
N ILE A 9 -22.84 -10.07 -13.70
CA ILE A 9 -23.90 -10.43 -12.76
C ILE A 9 -24.74 -9.20 -12.40
N ALA A 10 -24.09 -8.08 -12.04
CA ALA A 10 -24.78 -6.83 -11.73
C ALA A 10 -25.71 -6.40 -12.89
N LYS A 11 -25.22 -6.43 -14.14
CA LYS A 11 -26.02 -6.09 -15.32
C LYS A 11 -27.24 -6.98 -15.49
N ARG A 12 -27.13 -8.30 -15.22
CA ARG A 12 -28.26 -9.24 -15.28
C ARG A 12 -29.37 -8.90 -14.28
N HIS A 13 -29.01 -8.23 -13.17
CA HIS A 13 -29.95 -7.77 -12.14
C HIS A 13 -30.35 -6.29 -12.29
N GLY A 14 -30.11 -5.67 -13.45
CA GLY A 14 -30.45 -4.26 -13.69
C GLY A 14 -29.58 -3.27 -12.94
N LEU A 15 -28.43 -3.70 -12.40
CA LEU A 15 -27.49 -2.90 -11.62
C LEU A 15 -26.25 -2.54 -12.45
N HIS A 16 -25.60 -1.43 -12.08
CA HIS A 16 -24.30 -1.04 -12.61
C HIS A 16 -23.21 -1.22 -11.55
N ALA A 17 -22.23 -2.11 -11.79
CA ALA A 17 -21.05 -2.26 -10.94
C ALA A 17 -19.90 -1.39 -11.44
N THR A 18 -19.36 -0.54 -10.57
CA THR A 18 -18.18 0.28 -10.84
C THR A 18 -17.00 -0.12 -9.97
N PHE A 19 -15.80 -0.06 -10.54
CA PHE A 19 -14.51 -0.22 -9.87
C PHE A 19 -13.73 1.11 -9.84
N MET A 20 -14.41 2.24 -10.00
CA MET A 20 -13.79 3.55 -9.85
C MET A 20 -13.27 3.76 -8.43
N PRO A 21 -12.07 4.30 -8.26
CA PRO A 21 -11.51 4.62 -6.95
C PRO A 21 -12.35 5.63 -6.15
N LYS A 22 -12.93 6.63 -6.82
CA LYS A 22 -13.78 7.66 -6.21
C LYS A 22 -14.98 7.97 -7.10
N PRO A 23 -16.05 7.16 -7.08
CA PRO A 23 -17.21 7.35 -7.95
C PRO A 23 -18.07 8.55 -7.56
N LYS A 24 -18.07 8.94 -6.26
CA LYS A 24 -18.83 10.09 -5.74
C LYS A 24 -17.94 10.98 -4.89
N PHE A 25 -18.11 12.29 -5.01
CA PHE A 25 -17.49 13.28 -4.14
C PHE A 25 -18.10 13.25 -2.74
N GLY A 26 -17.32 13.57 -1.70
CA GLY A 26 -17.80 13.71 -0.33
C GLY A 26 -18.06 12.41 0.45
N ILE A 27 -17.92 11.22 -0.16
CA ILE A 27 -18.04 9.93 0.52
C ILE A 27 -16.78 9.07 0.31
N ASN A 28 -16.63 7.99 1.06
CA ASN A 28 -15.51 7.06 0.90
C ASN A 28 -15.45 6.46 -0.49
N GLY A 29 -14.24 6.19 -0.97
CA GLY A 29 -13.97 5.54 -2.24
C GLY A 29 -13.77 4.03 -2.11
N SER A 30 -13.31 3.41 -3.20
CA SER A 30 -12.98 1.97 -3.26
C SER A 30 -11.48 1.77 -3.22
N GLY A 31 -11.00 0.90 -2.32
CA GLY A 31 -9.62 0.45 -2.23
C GLY A 31 -9.45 -0.98 -2.74
N MET A 32 -8.24 -1.33 -3.15
CA MET A 32 -7.78 -2.69 -3.43
C MET A 32 -6.57 -2.97 -2.53
N HIS A 33 -6.81 -3.25 -1.26
CA HIS A 33 -5.72 -3.50 -0.32
C HIS A 33 -4.99 -4.80 -0.66
N LEU A 34 -3.66 -4.75 -0.69
CA LEU A 34 -2.82 -5.91 -0.94
C LEU A 34 -2.32 -6.47 0.40
N ASN A 35 -2.71 -7.70 0.69
CA ASN A 35 -2.21 -8.45 1.84
C ASN A 35 -1.10 -9.38 1.37
N MET A 36 0.09 -9.27 1.93
CA MET A 36 1.29 -9.96 1.49
C MET A 36 1.99 -10.62 2.67
N SER A 37 2.45 -11.86 2.46
CA SER A 37 3.35 -12.59 3.34
C SER A 37 4.28 -13.46 2.49
N ILE A 38 5.39 -13.88 3.06
CA ILE A 38 6.34 -14.79 2.41
C ILE A 38 6.47 -16.04 3.27
N SER A 39 6.49 -17.20 2.62
CA SER A 39 6.74 -18.47 3.28
C SER A 39 7.99 -19.13 2.70
N ARG A 40 8.77 -19.81 3.57
CA ARG A 40 9.88 -20.68 3.20
C ARG A 40 9.62 -22.05 3.83
N ASP A 41 9.59 -23.08 3.01
CA ASP A 41 9.30 -24.46 3.44
C ASP A 41 8.00 -24.60 4.23
N GLY A 42 6.96 -23.83 3.83
CA GLY A 42 5.66 -23.81 4.47
C GLY A 42 5.57 -22.95 5.74
N ILE A 43 6.67 -22.36 6.19
CA ILE A 43 6.72 -21.50 7.39
C ILE A 43 6.67 -20.02 6.97
N ASN A 44 5.79 -19.24 7.59
CA ASN A 44 5.72 -17.81 7.37
C ASN A 44 6.98 -17.13 7.94
N VAL A 45 7.79 -16.50 7.05
CA VAL A 45 9.04 -15.85 7.45
C VAL A 45 8.84 -14.45 8.05
N PHE A 46 7.62 -13.92 8.05
CA PHE A 46 7.33 -12.59 8.63
C PHE A 46 7.10 -12.62 10.14
N GLN A 47 6.97 -13.80 10.74
CA GLN A 47 6.69 -13.92 12.16
C GLN A 47 7.96 -13.95 13.02
N ASP A 48 7.93 -13.25 14.15
CA ASP A 48 8.85 -13.39 15.27
C ASP A 48 8.10 -13.12 16.58
N ALA A 49 7.88 -14.16 17.39
CA ALA A 49 7.14 -14.04 18.63
C ALA A 49 7.88 -13.25 19.73
N SER A 50 9.18 -13.01 19.58
CA SER A 50 9.99 -12.25 20.52
C SER A 50 9.98 -10.74 20.25
N ASP A 51 9.52 -10.31 19.07
CA ASP A 51 9.44 -8.90 18.68
C ASP A 51 8.19 -8.21 19.24
N GLU A 52 8.29 -6.90 19.54
CA GLU A 52 7.18 -6.09 20.08
C GLU A 52 5.91 -6.14 19.22
N TYR A 53 6.07 -6.18 17.89
CA TYR A 53 4.95 -6.25 16.94
C TYR A 53 4.74 -7.65 16.37
N GLY A 54 5.54 -8.65 16.81
CA GLY A 54 5.49 -10.02 16.29
C GLY A 54 6.01 -10.13 14.87
N LEU A 55 6.95 -9.28 14.46
CA LEU A 55 7.51 -9.18 13.11
C LEU A 55 8.97 -9.58 13.08
N SER A 56 9.34 -10.41 12.12
CA SER A 56 10.74 -10.74 11.85
C SER A 56 11.49 -9.58 11.21
N LYS A 57 12.83 -9.68 11.18
CA LYS A 57 13.68 -8.74 10.43
C LYS A 57 13.30 -8.70 8.95
N GLU A 58 12.96 -9.82 8.34
CA GLU A 58 12.51 -9.91 6.95
C GLU A 58 11.21 -9.14 6.72
N ALA A 59 10.26 -9.19 7.66
CA ALA A 59 9.04 -8.41 7.59
C ALA A 59 9.32 -6.90 7.64
N TYR A 60 10.19 -6.47 8.54
CA TYR A 60 10.62 -5.06 8.59
C TYR A 60 11.31 -4.63 7.30
N CYS A 61 12.26 -5.42 6.80
CA CYS A 61 12.95 -5.10 5.56
C CYS A 61 11.99 -5.06 4.36
N PHE A 62 11.01 -5.96 4.31
CA PHE A 62 9.95 -5.94 3.28
C PHE A 62 9.13 -4.65 3.33
N ILE A 63 8.74 -4.20 4.53
CA ILE A 63 8.06 -2.91 4.73
C ILE A 63 8.97 -1.77 4.26
N GLY A 64 10.24 -1.78 4.65
CA GLY A 64 11.24 -0.78 4.28
C GLY A 64 11.41 -0.66 2.77
N GLY A 65 11.49 -1.79 2.07
CA GLY A 65 11.58 -1.82 0.60
C GLY A 65 10.35 -1.23 -0.09
N ILE A 66 9.14 -1.60 0.35
CA ILE A 66 7.91 -1.00 -0.17
C ILE A 66 7.91 0.51 0.09
N MET A 67 8.27 0.98 1.28
CA MET A 67 8.28 2.41 1.62
C MET A 67 9.31 3.19 0.78
N LYS A 68 10.49 2.62 0.54
CA LYS A 68 11.56 3.19 -0.29
C LYS A 68 11.07 3.50 -1.72
N HIS A 69 10.36 2.57 -2.33
CA HIS A 69 9.87 2.69 -3.71
C HIS A 69 8.45 3.26 -3.85
N MET A 70 7.80 3.62 -2.73
CA MET A 70 6.37 3.86 -2.68
C MET A 70 5.87 4.96 -3.62
N LYS A 71 6.63 6.03 -3.81
CA LYS A 71 6.24 7.12 -4.72
C LYS A 71 6.14 6.64 -6.16
N ALA A 72 7.10 5.82 -6.59
CA ALA A 72 7.09 5.20 -7.93
C ALA A 72 5.97 4.14 -8.04
N LEU A 73 5.81 3.30 -7.02
CA LEU A 73 4.76 2.29 -6.97
C LEU A 73 3.36 2.89 -7.14
N THR A 74 3.15 4.14 -6.67
CA THR A 74 1.86 4.84 -6.77
C THR A 74 1.42 5.01 -8.24
N PHE A 75 2.33 5.17 -9.19
CA PHE A 75 2.00 5.25 -10.62
C PHE A 75 1.32 3.98 -11.12
N ILE A 76 1.72 2.82 -10.63
CA ILE A 76 1.19 1.51 -11.03
C ILE A 76 -0.05 1.11 -10.20
N THR A 77 -0.02 1.41 -8.90
CA THR A 77 -1.08 1.02 -7.96
C THR A 77 -2.29 1.95 -7.98
N ASN A 78 -2.12 3.18 -8.53
CA ASN A 78 -3.12 4.24 -8.62
C ASN A 78 -3.07 4.91 -10.01
N PRO A 79 -3.41 4.17 -11.10
CA PRO A 79 -3.04 4.52 -12.46
C PRO A 79 -4.00 5.50 -13.15
N SER A 80 -4.96 6.07 -12.45
CA SER A 80 -5.96 6.97 -13.05
C SER A 80 -6.03 8.31 -12.36
N VAL A 81 -6.45 9.36 -13.08
CA VAL A 81 -6.73 10.66 -12.47
C VAL A 81 -7.75 10.55 -11.32
N ASN A 82 -8.71 9.63 -11.44
CA ASN A 82 -9.70 9.37 -10.40
C ASN A 82 -9.08 8.74 -9.13
N SER A 83 -7.95 8.03 -9.24
CA SER A 83 -7.21 7.49 -8.11
C SER A 83 -6.82 8.59 -7.11
N TYR A 84 -6.37 9.75 -7.61
CA TYR A 84 -5.91 10.87 -6.80
C TYR A 84 -7.07 11.71 -6.21
N LYS A 85 -8.30 11.49 -6.68
CA LYS A 85 -9.50 11.97 -6.01
C LYS A 85 -9.87 11.12 -4.79
N ARG A 86 -9.37 9.87 -4.70
CA ARG A 86 -9.48 9.01 -3.53
C ARG A 86 -8.36 9.29 -2.53
N LEU A 87 -7.11 9.49 -2.99
CA LEU A 87 -5.93 9.72 -2.15
C LEU A 87 -5.88 11.16 -1.62
N ILE A 88 -6.88 11.55 -0.84
CA ILE A 88 -7.00 12.87 -0.22
C ILE A 88 -7.22 12.75 1.29
N PRO A 89 -6.73 13.70 2.11
CA PRO A 89 -6.96 13.70 3.56
C PRO A 89 -8.45 13.73 3.92
N GLY A 90 -8.79 13.18 5.11
CA GLY A 90 -10.17 13.21 5.64
C GLY A 90 -11.06 12.05 5.20
N PHE A 91 -10.54 11.14 4.37
CA PHE A 91 -11.17 9.87 4.02
C PHE A 91 -10.24 8.71 4.37
N GLU A 92 -10.73 7.48 4.35
CA GLU A 92 -9.94 6.31 4.81
C GLU A 92 -8.76 5.90 3.90
N ALA A 93 -8.57 6.55 2.77
CA ALA A 93 -7.43 6.29 1.89
C ALA A 93 -6.14 6.94 2.42
N PRO A 94 -5.01 6.22 2.51
CA PRO A 94 -3.77 6.77 3.02
C PRO A 94 -3.14 7.75 2.03
N VAL A 95 -2.59 8.86 2.55
CA VAL A 95 -1.85 9.86 1.76
C VAL A 95 -0.41 10.06 2.25
N TYR A 96 -0.04 9.44 3.36
CA TYR A 96 1.27 9.55 3.98
C TYR A 96 1.99 8.20 3.99
N ILE A 97 3.29 8.22 3.66
CA ILE A 97 4.15 7.03 3.65
C ILE A 97 4.57 6.75 5.09
N ALA A 98 3.80 5.91 5.77
CA ALA A 98 4.03 5.48 7.14
C ALA A 98 3.50 4.05 7.33
N TRP A 99 3.93 3.38 8.41
CA TRP A 99 3.42 2.07 8.78
C TRP A 99 3.01 2.02 10.26
N SER A 100 2.11 1.11 10.61
CA SER A 100 1.69 0.86 11.99
C SER A 100 1.10 -0.53 12.19
N ALA A 101 1.30 -1.06 13.39
CA ALA A 101 0.62 -2.27 13.87
C ALA A 101 -0.66 -1.97 14.67
N LYS A 102 -0.92 -0.71 15.05
CA LYS A 102 -2.02 -0.31 15.98
C LYS A 102 -3.03 0.64 15.34
N ASN A 103 -2.73 1.21 14.17
CA ASN A 103 -3.52 2.27 13.55
C ASN A 103 -3.99 1.88 12.13
N ARG A 104 -5.12 2.45 11.68
CA ARG A 104 -5.69 2.24 10.33
C ARG A 104 -5.40 3.38 9.35
N THR A 105 -4.80 4.49 9.81
CA THR A 105 -4.52 5.66 8.96
C THR A 105 -3.26 5.54 8.10
N PRO A 106 -2.20 4.77 8.48
CA PRO A 106 -1.00 4.64 7.66
C PRO A 106 -1.22 3.89 6.35
N LEU A 107 -0.27 4.09 5.45
CA LEU A 107 -0.16 3.41 4.17
C LEU A 107 -0.01 1.89 4.31
N ILE A 108 0.87 1.47 5.23
CA ILE A 108 1.12 0.06 5.53
C ILE A 108 0.59 -0.23 6.92
N ARG A 109 -0.29 -1.21 7.00
CA ARG A 109 -0.85 -1.71 8.25
C ARG A 109 -0.40 -3.15 8.49
N ILE A 110 -0.12 -3.48 9.74
CA ILE A 110 0.08 -4.86 10.16
C ILE A 110 -1.23 -5.32 10.83
N PRO A 111 -2.01 -6.22 10.20
CA PRO A 111 -3.21 -6.77 10.80
C PRO A 111 -2.94 -7.46 12.15
N GLY A 112 -3.94 -7.53 13.03
CA GLY A 112 -3.75 -8.02 14.40
C GLY A 112 -3.42 -9.50 14.56
N THR A 113 -3.69 -10.33 13.56
CA THR A 113 -3.33 -11.75 13.57
C THR A 113 -1.82 -11.93 13.43
N ARG A 114 -1.25 -12.91 14.15
CA ARG A 114 0.19 -13.24 14.19
C ARG A 114 0.41 -14.72 13.90
N GLY A 115 1.64 -15.17 14.03
CA GLY A 115 2.06 -16.53 13.73
C GLY A 115 2.02 -16.80 12.23
N GLU A 116 1.43 -17.91 11.82
CA GLU A 116 1.28 -18.28 10.40
C GLU A 116 0.50 -17.26 9.57
N TYR A 117 -0.34 -16.41 10.20
CA TYR A 117 -1.14 -15.37 9.55
C TYR A 117 -0.50 -13.99 9.57
N THR A 118 0.74 -13.85 10.03
CA THR A 118 1.47 -12.57 10.01
C THR A 118 1.62 -12.08 8.57
N ARG A 119 1.17 -10.85 8.32
CA ARG A 119 1.17 -10.26 6.97
C ARG A 119 1.25 -8.75 7.00
N VAL A 120 1.62 -8.18 5.89
CA VAL A 120 1.68 -6.75 5.61
C VAL A 120 0.50 -6.38 4.71
N GLU A 121 -0.27 -5.36 5.07
CA GLU A 121 -1.37 -4.82 4.27
C GLU A 121 -0.99 -3.46 3.69
N LEU A 122 -0.82 -3.38 2.37
CA LEU A 122 -0.63 -2.13 1.64
C LEU A 122 -2.00 -1.56 1.23
N ARG A 123 -2.29 -0.29 1.58
CA ARG A 123 -3.65 0.25 1.58
C ARG A 123 -3.94 1.32 0.52
N ASN A 124 -2.91 1.87 -0.14
CA ASN A 124 -3.12 2.87 -1.20
C ASN A 124 -3.67 2.29 -2.51
N PRO A 125 -3.37 1.04 -2.95
CA PRO A 125 -3.83 0.57 -4.24
C PRO A 125 -5.35 0.68 -4.37
N ASP A 126 -5.81 0.92 -5.58
CA ASP A 126 -7.23 1.00 -5.88
C ASP A 126 -7.64 0.03 -7.00
N PRO A 127 -8.94 -0.26 -7.14
CA PRO A 127 -9.39 -1.28 -8.07
C PRO A 127 -9.30 -0.88 -9.55
N SER A 128 -8.86 0.33 -9.91
CA SER A 128 -8.54 0.67 -11.31
C SER A 128 -7.20 0.08 -11.75
N ALA A 129 -6.31 -0.22 -10.80
CA ALA A 129 -5.02 -0.83 -11.09
C ALA A 129 -5.16 -2.19 -11.78
N ASN A 130 -4.15 -2.53 -12.58
CA ASN A 130 -3.94 -3.90 -13.03
C ASN A 130 -3.38 -4.71 -11.85
N PRO A 131 -4.11 -5.72 -11.33
CA PRO A 131 -3.68 -6.43 -10.13
C PRO A 131 -2.38 -7.22 -10.33
N TYR A 132 -2.10 -7.70 -11.53
CA TYR A 132 -0.87 -8.44 -11.82
C TYR A 132 0.35 -7.53 -11.74
N LEU A 133 0.29 -6.34 -12.36
CA LEU A 133 1.37 -5.36 -12.29
C LEU A 133 1.54 -4.83 -10.86
N ALA A 134 0.44 -4.50 -10.18
CA ALA A 134 0.48 -4.02 -8.80
C ALA A 134 1.15 -5.04 -7.85
N LEU A 135 0.79 -6.32 -7.97
CA LEU A 135 1.41 -7.39 -7.17
C LEU A 135 2.88 -7.58 -7.52
N ALA A 136 3.24 -7.60 -8.81
CA ALA A 136 4.62 -7.78 -9.26
C ALA A 136 5.54 -6.70 -8.70
N VAL A 137 5.19 -5.43 -8.87
CA VAL A 137 6.05 -4.32 -8.41
C VAL A 137 6.09 -4.20 -6.88
N CYS A 138 4.99 -4.50 -6.17
CA CYS A 138 4.99 -4.48 -4.71
C CYS A 138 5.81 -5.63 -4.12
N LEU A 139 5.72 -6.83 -4.71
CA LEU A 139 6.55 -7.98 -4.30
C LEU A 139 8.03 -7.68 -4.56
N ALA A 140 8.37 -7.19 -5.75
CA ALA A 140 9.75 -6.85 -6.11
C ALA A 140 10.34 -5.80 -5.16
N ALA A 141 9.60 -4.71 -4.86
CA ALA A 141 10.02 -3.69 -3.91
C ALA A 141 10.25 -4.25 -2.49
N GLY A 142 9.36 -5.12 -2.01
CA GLY A 142 9.53 -5.78 -0.72
C GLY A 142 10.75 -6.70 -0.68
N LEU A 143 10.99 -7.47 -1.75
CA LEU A 143 12.17 -8.34 -1.88
C LEU A 143 13.47 -7.55 -2.00
N ASP A 144 13.46 -6.39 -2.71
CA ASP A 144 14.60 -5.47 -2.72
C ASP A 144 14.95 -5.02 -1.29
N GLY A 145 13.94 -4.65 -0.50
CA GLY A 145 14.15 -4.28 0.89
C GLY A 145 14.78 -5.41 1.73
N ILE A 146 14.35 -6.66 1.54
CA ILE A 146 14.96 -7.81 2.22
C ILE A 146 16.41 -8.00 1.76
N LYS A 147 16.67 -7.93 0.47
CA LYS A 147 18.00 -8.11 -0.12
C LYS A 147 18.99 -7.05 0.36
N GLU A 148 18.56 -5.79 0.39
CA GLU A 148 19.38 -4.65 0.80
C GLU A 148 19.41 -4.44 2.33
N GLY A 149 18.59 -5.16 3.09
CA GLY A 149 18.46 -4.97 4.54
C GLY A 149 17.83 -3.63 4.92
N THR A 150 16.95 -3.09 4.09
CA THR A 150 16.34 -1.76 4.26
C THR A 150 15.34 -1.75 5.40
N MET A 151 15.70 -1.17 6.54
CA MET A 151 14.79 -1.03 7.69
C MET A 151 13.83 0.15 7.49
N PRO A 152 12.54 -0.02 7.84
CA PRO A 152 11.60 1.10 7.81
C PRO A 152 11.87 2.07 8.97
N PRO A 153 11.39 3.33 8.90
CA PRO A 153 11.37 4.21 10.06
C PRO A 153 10.48 3.64 11.17
N LYS A 154 10.49 4.26 12.35
CA LYS A 154 9.65 3.84 13.49
C LYS A 154 8.17 3.81 13.13
N ALA A 155 7.44 2.83 13.69
CA ALA A 155 5.99 2.74 13.54
C ALA A 155 5.28 3.99 14.05
N VAL A 156 4.27 4.46 13.31
CA VAL A 156 3.46 5.63 13.69
C VAL A 156 2.16 5.15 14.34
N ASN A 157 2.11 5.13 15.66
CA ASN A 157 0.99 4.59 16.43
C ASN A 157 -0.09 5.64 16.78
N ARG A 158 0.01 6.86 16.24
CA ARG A 158 -0.98 7.93 16.36
C ARG A 158 -1.56 8.30 14.99
N ASN A 159 -2.66 9.04 14.99
CA ASN A 159 -3.30 9.47 13.75
C ASN A 159 -2.37 10.41 12.97
N VAL A 160 -1.89 9.97 11.80
CA VAL A 160 -0.97 10.74 10.95
C VAL A 160 -1.60 12.05 10.45
N TYR A 161 -2.91 12.09 10.31
CA TYR A 161 -3.64 13.29 9.85
C TYR A 161 -3.70 14.42 10.88
N GLU A 162 -3.58 14.07 12.17
CA GLU A 162 -3.58 15.04 13.28
C GLU A 162 -2.18 15.59 13.59
N MET A 163 -1.14 15.03 12.96
CA MET A 163 0.24 15.52 13.09
C MET A 163 0.43 16.82 12.31
N THR A 164 1.22 17.76 12.88
CA THR A 164 1.67 18.94 12.16
C THR A 164 2.67 18.60 11.04
N ASP A 165 2.93 19.52 10.12
CA ASP A 165 3.93 19.30 9.07
C ASP A 165 5.35 19.16 9.68
N GLU A 166 5.65 19.90 10.75
CA GLU A 166 6.91 19.80 11.52
C GLU A 166 7.07 18.41 12.15
N GLU A 167 6.02 17.91 12.80
CA GLU A 167 6.04 16.58 13.40
C GLU A 167 6.25 15.50 12.33
N ARG A 168 5.51 15.56 11.20
CA ARG A 168 5.70 14.62 10.09
C ARG A 168 7.14 14.63 9.56
N LYS A 169 7.74 15.83 9.44
CA LYS A 169 9.13 15.98 9.02
C LYS A 169 10.12 15.36 10.00
N ILE A 170 9.91 15.55 11.32
CA ILE A 170 10.75 14.93 12.38
C ILE A 170 10.69 13.39 12.31
N PHE A 171 9.49 12.83 12.03
CA PHE A 171 9.29 11.39 11.87
C PHE A 171 9.68 10.84 10.49
N GLY A 172 10.16 11.69 9.57
CA GLY A 172 10.50 11.29 8.20
C GLY A 172 9.30 10.82 7.38
N ILE A 173 8.09 11.30 7.71
CA ILE A 173 6.84 10.91 7.04
C ILE A 173 6.67 11.77 5.79
N GLU A 174 6.81 11.15 4.64
CA GLU A 174 6.59 11.79 3.35
C GLU A 174 5.13 11.61 2.87
N LYS A 175 4.74 12.42 1.88
CA LYS A 175 3.43 12.29 1.20
C LYS A 175 3.57 11.41 -0.05
N LEU A 176 2.50 10.69 -0.36
CA LEU A 176 2.31 10.11 -1.69
C LEU A 176 2.18 11.22 -2.73
N PRO A 177 2.50 10.95 -4.01
CA PRO A 177 2.19 11.88 -5.10
C PRO A 177 0.72 12.30 -5.06
N GLY A 178 0.44 13.59 -5.23
CA GLY A 178 -0.91 14.16 -5.21
C GLY A 178 -1.63 14.09 -6.55
N SER A 179 -0.94 13.67 -7.62
CA SER A 179 -1.49 13.59 -8.97
C SER A 179 -0.82 12.47 -9.77
N LEU A 180 -1.49 12.03 -10.85
CA LEU A 180 -0.92 11.04 -11.78
C LEU A 180 0.37 11.54 -12.43
N ILE A 181 0.47 12.84 -12.72
CA ILE A 181 1.67 13.45 -13.31
C ILE A 181 2.84 13.40 -12.32
N GLU A 182 2.59 13.70 -11.05
CA GLU A 182 3.62 13.58 -10.01
C GLU A 182 4.08 12.14 -9.84
N ALA A 183 3.14 11.18 -9.80
CA ALA A 183 3.47 9.76 -9.69
C ALA A 183 4.28 9.27 -10.91
N ALA A 184 3.96 9.73 -12.12
CA ALA A 184 4.74 9.42 -13.31
C ALA A 184 6.17 9.96 -13.22
N LYS A 185 6.36 11.18 -12.70
CA LYS A 185 7.69 11.75 -12.46
C LYS A 185 8.49 10.98 -11.42
N GLU A 186 7.85 10.51 -10.36
CA GLU A 186 8.52 9.66 -9.35
C GLU A 186 8.87 8.28 -9.92
N PHE A 187 7.99 7.69 -10.74
CA PHE A 187 8.28 6.45 -11.46
C PHE A 187 9.49 6.59 -12.40
N GLN A 188 9.62 7.70 -13.13
CA GLN A 188 10.77 7.97 -14.01
C GLN A 188 12.11 8.07 -13.27
N LYS A 189 12.12 8.36 -11.98
CA LYS A 189 13.33 8.43 -11.15
C LYS A 189 13.74 7.07 -10.58
N ASP A 190 12.83 6.11 -10.52
CA ASP A 190 13.05 4.81 -9.91
C ASP A 190 13.35 3.76 -10.97
N THR A 191 14.64 3.61 -11.31
CA THR A 191 15.10 2.66 -12.32
C THR A 191 14.81 1.22 -11.94
N PHE A 192 14.86 0.88 -10.64
CA PHE A 192 14.56 -0.47 -10.17
C PHE A 192 13.12 -0.88 -10.51
N ILE A 193 12.13 -0.01 -10.22
CA ILE A 193 10.73 -0.33 -10.53
C ILE A 193 10.48 -0.37 -12.04
N GLN A 194 11.18 0.45 -12.84
CA GLN A 194 11.08 0.41 -14.30
C GLN A 194 11.58 -0.92 -14.88
N GLU A 195 12.66 -1.48 -14.33
CA GLU A 195 13.24 -2.76 -14.78
C GLU A 195 12.35 -3.98 -14.48
N ILE A 196 11.38 -3.85 -13.57
CA ILE A 196 10.43 -4.93 -13.22
C ILE A 196 9.28 -5.02 -14.23
N LEU A 197 9.01 -3.97 -14.98
CA LEU A 197 7.87 -3.85 -15.93
C LEU A 197 8.31 -4.04 -17.37
#